data_04a2c789c9d556271dce2f41c02e9012
#
_entry.id   04a2c789c9d556271dce2f41c02e9012
#
_cell.length_a   1.000
_cell.length_b   1.000
_cell.length_c   1.000
_cell.angle_alpha   90.00
_cell.angle_beta   90.00
_cell.angle_gamma   90.00
#
_symmetry.space_group_name_H-M   'P 1'
#
loop_
_entity.id
_entity.type
_entity.pdbx_description
1 polymer ?
#
loop_
_entity_poly.entity_id
_entity_poly.type
_entity_poly.pdbx_seq_one_letter_code
_entity_poly.pdbx_strand_id
1 'polypeptide(L)'
;VLKRVMLLGACLALTACFGGGDSKEFLIDNPTGKPLAISVDDQKITVPAKESHNIKLDAGQHTLTLENGEKVKFSVFGAWPRSGESGLINPTRTRYIYVVQKYLAEGVQPAGENGDVHTLTIDGETVTGPFEDLGSELFIDNFAKEWELNPTEAFPESMTSTTNDNYKTKIFRIEDFKHFYNNEFSPSVEYTENMRITESRYQPPVITAHFNSAELQQNLNDATKIYTAFIHAESASDQKDLLKEFEKQNREKWRKPAAGGEELTRYYEIMTNLNHIMMSSILELKP
;
A
#
# COMPACT_ATOMS: atom_id res chain seq x y z
N VAL A 1 -24.37 62.11 15.60
CA VAL A 1 -23.20 61.48 16.27
C VAL A 1 -23.45 59.99 16.29
N LEU A 2 -22.87 59.29 15.34
CA LEU A 2 -23.07 57.82 15.14
C LEU A 2 -21.86 57.10 15.73
N LYS A 3 -22.07 56.39 16.85
CA LYS A 3 -21.03 55.52 17.44
C LYS A 3 -20.96 54.20 16.66
N ARG A 4 -19.86 53.99 15.95
CA ARG A 4 -19.48 52.68 15.37
C ARG A 4 -18.93 51.80 16.49
N VAL A 5 -19.62 50.69 16.75
CA VAL A 5 -19.10 49.58 17.58
C VAL A 5 -18.32 48.66 16.64
N MET A 6 -17.00 48.60 16.80
CA MET A 6 -16.14 47.58 16.17
C MET A 6 -16.27 46.30 17.01
N LEU A 7 -16.86 45.26 16.42
CA LEU A 7 -16.72 43.89 16.93
C LEU A 7 -15.38 43.31 16.44
N LEU A 8 -14.43 43.21 17.35
CA LEU A 8 -13.22 42.39 17.15
C LEU A 8 -13.63 40.91 17.28
N GLY A 9 -13.75 40.23 16.13
CA GLY A 9 -13.82 38.79 16.09
C GLY A 9 -12.43 38.21 16.37
N ALA A 10 -12.22 37.62 17.54
CA ALA A 10 -11.04 36.85 17.86
C ALA A 10 -11.10 35.51 17.10
N CYS A 11 -10.40 35.41 15.96
CA CYS A 11 -10.07 34.12 15.36
C CYS A 11 -9.06 33.42 16.27
N LEU A 12 -9.55 32.47 17.08
CA LEU A 12 -8.70 31.47 17.72
C LEU A 12 -8.16 30.56 16.60
N ALA A 13 -6.99 30.89 16.09
CA ALA A 13 -6.20 29.96 15.32
C ALA A 13 -5.69 28.87 16.29
N LEU A 14 -6.34 27.72 16.26
CA LEU A 14 -5.78 26.48 16.81
C LEU A 14 -4.57 26.13 15.94
N THR A 15 -3.40 26.62 16.37
CA THR A 15 -2.12 26.10 15.86
C THR A 15 -1.97 24.69 16.42
N ALA A 16 -2.47 23.69 15.69
CA ALA A 16 -2.01 22.33 15.83
C ALA A 16 -0.49 22.37 15.56
N CYS A 17 0.30 22.10 16.57
CA CYS A 17 1.74 21.85 16.41
C CYS A 17 1.88 20.56 15.58
N PHE A 18 2.00 20.70 14.27
CA PHE A 18 2.41 19.62 13.40
C PHE A 18 3.89 19.35 13.66
N GLY A 19 4.16 18.32 14.46
CA GLY A 19 5.46 17.67 14.54
C GLY A 19 5.80 17.13 13.15
N GLY A 20 6.68 17.81 12.42
CA GLY A 20 7.07 17.40 11.07
C GLY A 20 7.84 16.08 11.13
N GLY A 21 7.41 15.10 10.34
CA GLY A 21 8.17 13.88 10.03
C GLY A 21 7.45 12.54 10.19
N ASP A 22 6.35 12.49 10.89
CA ASP A 22 5.69 11.23 11.26
C ASP A 22 4.37 10.96 10.52
N SER A 23 3.90 11.88 9.69
CA SER A 23 2.69 11.71 8.89
C SER A 23 2.96 11.03 7.55
N LYS A 24 1.98 10.25 7.09
CA LYS A 24 1.96 9.58 5.79
C LYS A 24 0.87 10.16 4.91
N GLU A 25 1.13 10.24 3.62
CA GLU A 25 0.16 10.71 2.62
C GLU A 25 -0.49 9.51 1.95
N PHE A 26 -1.83 9.52 1.89
CA PHE A 26 -2.63 8.48 1.25
C PHE A 26 -3.57 9.09 0.24
N LEU A 27 -3.83 8.35 -0.83
CA LEU A 27 -4.86 8.66 -1.79
C LEU A 27 -6.17 8.01 -1.37
N ILE A 28 -7.28 8.76 -1.38
CA ILE A 28 -8.63 8.22 -1.30
C ILE A 28 -9.22 8.29 -2.70
N ASP A 29 -9.62 7.15 -3.27
CA ASP A 29 -10.14 7.11 -4.63
C ASP A 29 -11.65 6.86 -4.69
N ASN A 30 -12.33 7.59 -5.57
CA ASN A 30 -13.74 7.41 -5.87
C ASN A 30 -13.98 7.05 -7.33
N PRO A 31 -14.01 5.75 -7.68
CA PRO A 31 -14.28 5.30 -9.04
C PRO A 31 -15.75 5.43 -9.47
N THR A 32 -16.64 5.84 -8.58
CA THR A 32 -18.10 5.88 -8.84
C THR A 32 -18.52 7.12 -9.62
N GLY A 33 -19.73 7.11 -10.19
CA GLY A 33 -20.32 8.25 -10.89
C GLY A 33 -21.01 9.28 -9.97
N LYS A 34 -20.85 9.16 -8.65
CA LYS A 34 -21.43 10.08 -7.65
C LYS A 34 -20.40 10.46 -6.60
N PRO A 35 -20.55 11.62 -5.91
CA PRO A 35 -19.65 11.95 -4.79
C PRO A 35 -19.71 10.88 -3.71
N LEU A 36 -18.55 10.59 -3.11
CA LEU A 36 -18.36 9.63 -2.03
C LEU A 36 -18.12 10.39 -0.73
N ALA A 37 -18.97 10.18 0.27
CA ALA A 37 -18.85 10.78 1.59
C ALA A 37 -18.34 9.75 2.61
N ILE A 38 -17.19 10.04 3.24
CA ILE A 38 -16.58 9.23 4.29
C ILE A 38 -16.08 10.12 5.41
N SER A 39 -15.62 9.55 6.51
CA SER A 39 -14.78 10.27 7.46
C SER A 39 -13.61 9.42 7.94
N VAL A 40 -12.49 10.09 8.21
CA VAL A 40 -11.36 9.51 8.93
C VAL A 40 -11.28 10.22 10.27
N ASP A 41 -11.45 9.48 11.34
CA ASP A 41 -11.66 10.02 12.69
C ASP A 41 -12.81 11.03 12.68
N ASP A 42 -12.54 12.28 13.04
CA ASP A 42 -13.54 13.36 13.05
C ASP A 42 -13.55 14.19 11.74
N GLN A 43 -12.60 13.92 10.82
CA GLN A 43 -12.47 14.63 9.55
C GLN A 43 -13.44 14.07 8.51
N LYS A 44 -14.46 14.84 8.14
CA LYS A 44 -15.39 14.53 7.04
C LYS A 44 -14.75 14.86 5.69
N ILE A 45 -14.80 13.92 4.77
CA ILE A 45 -14.21 14.01 3.45
C ILE A 45 -15.28 13.68 2.41
N THR A 46 -15.37 14.51 1.37
CA THR A 46 -16.22 14.24 0.20
C THR A 46 -15.31 14.19 -1.02
N VAL A 47 -15.21 13.02 -1.63
CA VAL A 47 -14.43 12.82 -2.86
C VAL A 47 -15.39 12.94 -4.05
N PRO A 48 -15.19 13.86 -4.99
CA PRO A 48 -16.06 14.00 -6.16
C PRO A 48 -16.12 12.72 -7.00
N ALA A 49 -17.12 12.60 -7.86
CA ALA A 49 -17.28 11.47 -8.76
C ALA A 49 -16.07 11.34 -9.70
N LYS A 50 -15.51 10.13 -9.83
CA LYS A 50 -14.36 9.81 -10.69
C LYS A 50 -13.04 10.51 -10.31
N GLU A 51 -12.99 11.18 -9.16
CA GLU A 51 -11.83 11.90 -8.66
C GLU A 51 -11.14 11.12 -7.52
N SER A 52 -9.98 11.63 -7.13
CA SER A 52 -9.22 11.18 -5.97
C SER A 52 -8.93 12.36 -5.03
N HIS A 53 -8.64 12.08 -3.76
CA HIS A 53 -8.35 13.07 -2.73
C HIS A 53 -7.20 12.62 -1.85
N ASN A 54 -6.19 13.47 -1.66
CA ASN A 54 -5.07 13.19 -0.79
C ASN A 54 -5.40 13.53 0.67
N ILE A 55 -5.01 12.66 1.58
CA ILE A 55 -5.11 12.86 3.02
C ILE A 55 -3.75 12.58 3.68
N LYS A 56 -3.40 13.40 4.68
CA LYS A 56 -2.25 13.14 5.56
C LYS A 56 -2.75 12.62 6.90
N LEU A 57 -2.19 11.51 7.32
CA LEU A 57 -2.48 10.86 8.60
C LEU A 57 -1.19 10.71 9.40
N ASP A 58 -1.25 11.01 10.67
CA ASP A 58 -0.14 10.77 11.59
C ASP A 58 0.01 9.27 11.86
N ALA A 59 1.17 8.85 12.34
CA ALA A 59 1.34 7.48 12.78
C ALA A 59 0.48 7.19 14.02
N GLY A 60 -0.16 6.01 14.05
CA GLY A 60 -1.05 5.60 15.13
C GLY A 60 -2.34 4.97 14.63
N GLN A 61 -3.30 4.81 15.55
CA GLN A 61 -4.59 4.20 15.24
C GLN A 61 -5.60 5.24 14.73
N HIS A 62 -6.36 4.85 13.72
CA HIS A 62 -7.40 5.65 13.09
C HIS A 62 -8.69 4.86 12.90
N THR A 63 -9.78 5.57 12.63
CA THR A 63 -11.07 4.99 12.29
C THR A 63 -11.60 5.58 11.00
N LEU A 64 -11.76 4.74 9.97
CA LEU A 64 -12.47 5.08 8.75
C LEU A 64 -13.97 4.79 8.93
N THR A 65 -14.83 5.77 8.67
CA THR A 65 -16.28 5.57 8.60
C THR A 65 -16.72 5.66 7.16
N LEU A 66 -17.27 4.58 6.62
CA LEU A 66 -17.76 4.49 5.26
C LEU A 66 -19.13 5.13 5.09
N GLU A 67 -19.56 5.36 3.85
CA GLU A 67 -20.87 5.99 3.51
C GLU A 67 -22.07 5.23 4.12
N ASN A 68 -21.97 3.91 4.26
CA ASN A 68 -22.99 3.07 4.88
C ASN A 68 -22.99 3.10 6.43
N GLY A 69 -22.08 3.86 7.04
CA GLY A 69 -21.92 3.95 8.49
C GLY A 69 -21.01 2.87 9.10
N GLU A 70 -20.48 1.94 8.32
CA GLU A 70 -19.50 0.95 8.77
C GLU A 70 -18.24 1.66 9.27
N LYS A 71 -17.71 1.20 10.40
CA LYS A 71 -16.49 1.72 11.01
C LYS A 71 -15.39 0.67 10.96
N VAL A 72 -14.28 1.02 10.36
CA VAL A 72 -13.10 0.16 10.24
C VAL A 72 -11.93 0.80 10.96
N LYS A 73 -11.33 0.08 11.90
CA LYS A 73 -10.10 0.51 12.58
C LYS A 73 -8.88 0.14 11.74
N PHE A 74 -7.90 1.02 11.70
CA PHE A 74 -6.64 0.78 11.02
C PHE A 74 -5.49 1.50 11.72
N SER A 75 -4.27 1.04 11.47
CA SER A 75 -3.06 1.70 11.95
C SER A 75 -2.26 2.26 10.79
N VAL A 76 -1.71 3.44 10.99
CA VAL A 76 -0.73 4.09 10.10
C VAL A 76 0.66 3.92 10.71
N PHE A 77 1.62 3.48 9.91
CA PHE A 77 2.97 3.21 10.36
C PHE A 77 3.96 4.27 9.86
N GLY A 78 4.59 4.98 10.82
CA GLY A 78 5.60 6.01 10.60
C GLY A 78 7.03 5.54 10.82
N ALA A 79 7.25 4.26 11.16
CA ALA A 79 8.56 3.73 11.51
C ALA A 79 9.57 3.83 10.36
N TRP A 80 9.13 3.60 9.13
CA TRP A 80 9.97 3.68 7.94
C TRP A 80 9.75 5.00 7.19
N PRO A 81 10.80 5.83 7.00
CA PRO A 81 10.66 7.08 6.25
C PRO A 81 10.43 6.77 4.76
N ARG A 82 9.41 7.38 4.19
CA ARG A 82 9.10 7.34 2.76
C ARG A 82 8.78 8.74 2.27
N SER A 83 9.20 9.04 1.05
CA SER A 83 8.76 10.21 0.31
C SER A 83 7.59 9.84 -0.59
N GLY A 84 6.66 10.76 -0.76
CA GLY A 84 5.51 10.59 -1.64
C GLY A 84 4.33 9.84 -1.00
N GLU A 85 3.45 9.33 -1.85
CA GLU A 85 2.24 8.63 -1.47
C GLU A 85 2.55 7.25 -0.88
N SER A 86 1.92 6.95 0.23
CA SER A 86 2.20 5.75 1.01
C SER A 86 1.22 4.61 0.75
N GLY A 87 0.10 4.90 0.05
CA GLY A 87 -0.91 3.90 -0.28
C GLY A 87 -2.25 4.49 -0.68
N LEU A 88 -3.19 3.59 -0.96
CA LEU A 88 -4.55 3.91 -1.37
C LEU A 88 -5.55 3.46 -0.30
N ILE A 89 -6.43 4.36 0.10
CA ILE A 89 -7.66 4.06 0.83
C ILE A 89 -8.78 3.87 -0.21
N ASN A 90 -9.37 2.68 -0.24
CA ASN A 90 -10.33 2.22 -1.24
C ASN A 90 -11.72 1.98 -0.62
N PRO A 91 -12.49 3.01 -0.28
CA PRO A 91 -13.76 2.87 0.44
C PRO A 91 -14.82 2.10 -0.35
N THR A 92 -14.68 2.05 -1.67
CA THR A 92 -15.62 1.36 -2.56
C THR A 92 -15.26 -0.10 -2.81
N ARG A 93 -14.11 -0.56 -2.28
CA ARG A 93 -13.56 -1.90 -2.53
C ARG A 93 -13.50 -2.26 -4.02
N THR A 94 -13.19 -1.26 -4.85
CA THR A 94 -12.94 -1.46 -6.28
C THR A 94 -11.63 -2.25 -6.45
N ARG A 95 -11.60 -3.17 -7.41
CA ARG A 95 -10.40 -3.91 -7.77
C ARG A 95 -9.44 -2.98 -8.53
N TYR A 96 -8.15 -3.02 -8.15
CA TYR A 96 -7.09 -2.26 -8.80
C TYR A 96 -6.06 -3.18 -9.43
N ILE A 97 -5.55 -2.73 -10.58
CA ILE A 97 -4.49 -3.40 -11.34
C ILE A 97 -3.28 -2.48 -11.39
N TYR A 98 -2.14 -2.99 -10.98
CA TYR A 98 -0.84 -2.35 -11.15
C TYR A 98 -0.29 -2.66 -12.53
N VAL A 99 0.23 -1.65 -13.22
CA VAL A 99 0.77 -1.76 -14.58
C VAL A 99 2.14 -1.12 -14.64
N VAL A 100 3.08 -1.80 -15.28
CA VAL A 100 4.40 -1.26 -15.62
C VAL A 100 4.42 -0.98 -17.11
N GLN A 101 4.56 0.28 -17.51
CA GLN A 101 4.76 0.67 -18.92
C GLN A 101 6.20 1.03 -19.16
N LYS A 102 6.81 0.36 -20.13
CA LYS A 102 8.18 0.60 -20.58
C LYS A 102 8.19 1.53 -21.78
N TYR A 103 9.14 2.46 -21.78
CA TYR A 103 9.37 3.40 -22.88
C TYR A 103 10.73 3.10 -23.49
N LEU A 104 10.76 2.80 -24.78
CA LEU A 104 11.99 2.52 -25.51
C LEU A 104 12.48 3.79 -26.20
N ALA A 105 13.78 4.04 -26.17
CA ALA A 105 14.38 5.08 -26.99
C ALA A 105 14.23 4.72 -28.48
N GLU A 106 14.14 5.74 -29.36
CA GLU A 106 13.97 5.53 -30.78
C GLU A 106 15.13 4.67 -31.35
N GLY A 107 14.77 3.60 -32.05
CA GLY A 107 15.75 2.66 -32.65
C GLY A 107 16.28 1.57 -31.70
N VAL A 108 15.87 1.57 -30.43
CA VAL A 108 16.21 0.51 -29.49
C VAL A 108 15.23 -0.66 -29.65
N GLN A 109 15.76 -1.83 -29.97
CA GLN A 109 14.97 -3.06 -29.96
C GLN A 109 14.71 -3.46 -28.47
N PRO A 110 13.52 -3.92 -28.13
CA PRO A 110 13.26 -4.43 -26.78
C PRO A 110 14.20 -5.63 -26.54
N ALA A 111 15.19 -5.44 -25.67
CA ALA A 111 15.85 -6.57 -25.06
C ALA A 111 14.78 -7.29 -24.24
N GLY A 112 14.60 -8.59 -24.47
CA GLY A 112 13.52 -9.40 -23.92
C GLY A 112 13.09 -8.94 -22.53
N GLU A 113 11.80 -8.81 -22.30
CA GLU A 113 11.28 -8.21 -21.10
C GLU A 113 11.75 -8.98 -19.85
N ASN A 114 12.65 -8.38 -19.11
CA ASN A 114 13.09 -8.86 -17.80
C ASN A 114 12.14 -8.39 -16.67
N GLY A 115 10.86 -8.21 -17.00
CA GLY A 115 9.82 -7.84 -16.03
C GLY A 115 8.98 -9.06 -15.62
N ASP A 116 8.42 -9.03 -14.43
CA ASP A 116 7.43 -10.01 -14.00
C ASP A 116 6.20 -9.87 -14.91
N VAL A 117 5.89 -10.91 -15.65
CA VAL A 117 4.70 -11.01 -16.50
C VAL A 117 3.71 -11.89 -15.80
N HIS A 118 2.49 -11.40 -15.66
CA HIS A 118 1.42 -12.11 -14.96
C HIS A 118 0.24 -12.34 -15.89
N THR A 119 -0.49 -13.40 -15.60
CA THR A 119 -1.77 -13.71 -16.25
C THR A 119 -2.89 -13.44 -15.25
N LEU A 120 -3.80 -12.55 -15.65
CA LEU A 120 -4.96 -12.18 -14.85
C LEU A 120 -6.25 -12.66 -15.51
N THR A 121 -7.23 -13.04 -14.71
CA THR A 121 -8.59 -13.28 -15.20
C THR A 121 -9.48 -12.10 -14.83
N ILE A 122 -10.08 -11.48 -15.85
CA ILE A 122 -10.97 -10.32 -15.72
C ILE A 122 -12.24 -10.61 -16.50
N ASP A 123 -13.39 -10.67 -15.81
CA ASP A 123 -14.70 -11.00 -16.41
C ASP A 123 -14.73 -12.30 -17.23
N GLY A 124 -13.89 -13.26 -16.86
CA GLY A 124 -13.76 -14.55 -17.54
C GLY A 124 -12.78 -14.56 -18.72
N GLU A 125 -12.23 -13.43 -19.09
CA GLU A 125 -11.18 -13.31 -20.08
C GLU A 125 -9.80 -13.34 -19.44
N THR A 126 -8.84 -13.96 -20.13
CA THR A 126 -7.46 -14.06 -19.67
C THR A 126 -6.63 -12.97 -20.36
N VAL A 127 -5.98 -12.13 -19.56
CA VAL A 127 -5.08 -11.08 -20.03
C VAL A 127 -3.66 -11.34 -19.50
N THR A 128 -2.65 -11.18 -20.32
CA THR A 128 -1.25 -11.44 -19.95
C THR A 128 -0.40 -10.22 -20.27
N GLY A 129 0.45 -9.82 -19.32
CA GLY A 129 1.31 -8.67 -19.49
C GLY A 129 2.01 -8.25 -18.18
N PRO A 130 2.68 -7.10 -18.19
CA PRO A 130 3.35 -6.53 -17.02
C PRO A 130 2.31 -5.92 -16.04
N PHE A 131 1.36 -6.74 -15.64
CA PHE A 131 0.22 -6.38 -14.79
C PHE A 131 0.22 -7.19 -13.51
N GLU A 132 -0.24 -6.60 -12.43
CA GLU A 132 -0.45 -7.33 -11.18
C GLU A 132 -1.79 -6.94 -10.55
N ASP A 133 -2.51 -7.93 -10.04
CA ASP A 133 -3.76 -7.73 -9.31
C ASP A 133 -3.47 -7.27 -7.88
N LEU A 134 -3.78 -6.03 -7.56
CA LEU A 134 -3.67 -5.51 -6.20
C LEU A 134 -4.90 -5.86 -5.34
N GLY A 135 -5.93 -6.47 -5.94
CA GLY A 135 -7.16 -6.84 -5.26
C GLY A 135 -8.11 -5.66 -5.05
N SER A 136 -9.05 -5.87 -4.13
CA SER A 136 -10.11 -4.91 -3.75
C SER A 136 -10.10 -4.60 -2.25
N GLU A 137 -8.95 -4.71 -1.63
CA GLU A 137 -8.80 -4.45 -0.21
C GLU A 137 -9.12 -2.98 0.11
N LEU A 138 -9.57 -2.72 1.34
CA LEU A 138 -9.89 -1.37 1.80
C LEU A 138 -8.66 -0.47 1.85
N PHE A 139 -7.51 -1.06 2.17
CA PHE A 139 -6.21 -0.40 2.23
C PHE A 139 -5.23 -1.14 1.32
N ILE A 140 -4.66 -0.44 0.35
CA ILE A 140 -3.65 -0.95 -0.57
C ILE A 140 -2.36 -0.16 -0.30
N ASP A 141 -1.36 -0.86 0.23
CA ASP A 141 -0.08 -0.27 0.58
C ASP A 141 0.83 -0.14 -0.66
N ASN A 142 1.54 0.97 -0.76
CA ASN A 142 2.49 1.22 -1.84
C ASN A 142 3.89 0.59 -1.58
N PHE A 143 4.07 -0.16 -0.51
CA PHE A 143 5.39 -0.71 -0.16
C PHE A 143 5.86 -1.80 -1.10
N ALA A 144 4.99 -2.75 -1.40
CA ALA A 144 5.35 -3.91 -2.22
C ALA A 144 5.36 -3.58 -3.72
N LYS A 145 4.54 -2.61 -4.14
CA LYS A 145 4.38 -2.18 -5.54
C LYS A 145 4.28 -0.67 -5.60
N GLU A 146 5.43 -0.04 -5.70
CA GLU A 146 5.55 1.41 -5.76
C GLU A 146 5.02 1.92 -7.11
N TRP A 147 3.87 2.61 -7.10
CA TRP A 147 3.33 3.27 -8.29
C TRP A 147 3.68 4.76 -8.29
N GLU A 148 3.91 5.28 -9.47
CA GLU A 148 4.22 6.70 -9.68
C GLU A 148 2.99 7.50 -10.14
N LEU A 149 2.04 6.84 -10.82
CA LEU A 149 0.86 7.45 -11.38
C LEU A 149 -0.41 6.92 -10.71
N ASN A 150 -1.25 7.83 -10.27
CA ASN A 150 -2.52 7.56 -9.63
C ASN A 150 -3.61 7.17 -10.64
N PRO A 151 -4.77 6.64 -10.21
CA PRO A 151 -5.82 6.21 -11.11
C PRO A 151 -6.29 7.27 -12.11
N THR A 152 -6.29 8.55 -11.70
CA THR A 152 -6.76 9.69 -12.53
C THR A 152 -5.71 10.28 -13.47
N GLU A 153 -4.45 9.87 -13.35
CA GLU A 153 -3.35 10.36 -14.18
C GLU A 153 -3.19 9.49 -15.44
N ALA A 154 -2.81 10.09 -16.54
CA ALA A 154 -2.51 9.37 -17.79
C ALA A 154 -1.03 8.95 -17.85
N PHE A 155 -0.74 7.84 -18.51
CA PHE A 155 0.63 7.55 -18.93
C PHE A 155 1.12 8.65 -19.86
N PRO A 156 2.39 9.11 -19.74
CA PRO A 156 2.96 10.02 -20.72
C PRO A 156 3.06 9.32 -22.10
N GLU A 157 2.79 10.06 -23.18
CA GLU A 157 2.88 9.53 -24.55
C GLU A 157 4.32 9.11 -24.93
N SER A 158 5.32 9.78 -24.37
CA SER A 158 6.72 9.47 -24.60
C SER A 158 7.58 9.93 -23.43
N MET A 159 8.75 9.31 -23.26
CA MET A 159 9.75 9.76 -22.31
C MET A 159 11.07 10.02 -23.01
N THR A 160 11.62 11.23 -22.81
CA THR A 160 12.95 11.56 -23.27
C THR A 160 13.96 11.06 -22.25
N SER A 161 14.71 10.01 -22.58
CA SER A 161 15.77 9.53 -21.72
C SER A 161 16.94 8.98 -22.53
N THR A 162 18.09 9.07 -21.90
CA THR A 162 19.37 8.56 -22.43
C THR A 162 19.71 7.16 -21.91
N THR A 163 18.85 6.58 -21.07
CA THR A 163 19.04 5.25 -20.48
C THR A 163 18.01 4.26 -21.01
N ASN A 164 18.39 2.98 -21.12
CA ASN A 164 17.52 1.92 -21.67
C ASN A 164 16.40 1.45 -20.72
N ASP A 165 16.32 1.99 -19.50
CA ASP A 165 15.41 1.53 -18.45
C ASP A 165 14.39 2.61 -18.07
N ASN A 166 13.65 3.10 -19.06
CA ASN A 166 12.57 4.04 -18.78
C ASN A 166 11.26 3.29 -18.63
N TYR A 167 10.72 3.30 -17.46
CA TYR A 167 9.40 2.78 -17.18
C TYR A 167 8.60 3.75 -16.30
N LYS A 168 7.29 3.63 -16.37
CA LYS A 168 6.33 4.25 -15.47
C LYS A 168 5.44 3.17 -14.91
N THR A 169 5.08 3.37 -13.66
CA THR A 169 4.17 2.48 -12.93
C THR A 169 2.89 3.23 -12.61
N LYS A 170 1.77 2.56 -12.80
CA LYS A 170 0.45 3.14 -12.55
C LYS A 170 -0.48 2.13 -11.92
N ILE A 171 -1.37 2.59 -11.04
CA ILE A 171 -2.53 1.83 -10.62
C ILE A 171 -3.76 2.23 -11.42
N PHE A 172 -4.49 1.24 -11.91
CA PHE A 172 -5.75 1.42 -12.64
C PHE A 172 -6.91 0.89 -11.81
N ARG A 173 -8.02 1.60 -11.82
CA ARG A 173 -9.32 1.02 -11.50
C ARG A 173 -9.62 -0.07 -12.52
N ILE A 174 -10.26 -1.16 -12.13
CA ILE A 174 -10.47 -2.30 -13.04
C ILE A 174 -11.14 -1.90 -14.36
N GLU A 175 -12.11 -0.99 -14.36
CA GLU A 175 -12.80 -0.56 -15.59
C GLU A 175 -11.89 0.28 -16.50
N ASP A 176 -11.06 1.15 -15.91
CA ASP A 176 -10.08 1.95 -16.64
C ASP A 176 -8.97 1.06 -17.21
N PHE A 177 -8.58 -0.01 -16.49
CA PHE A 177 -7.64 -1.02 -16.99
C PHE A 177 -8.19 -1.76 -18.20
N LYS A 178 -9.47 -2.18 -18.18
CA LYS A 178 -10.10 -2.83 -19.35
C LYS A 178 -10.04 -1.94 -20.58
N HIS A 179 -10.34 -0.65 -20.39
CA HIS A 179 -10.23 0.31 -21.50
C HIS A 179 -8.81 0.45 -21.99
N PHE A 180 -7.84 0.61 -21.10
CA PHE A 180 -6.42 0.68 -21.44
C PHE A 180 -5.96 -0.58 -22.18
N TYR A 181 -6.25 -1.77 -21.67
CA TYR A 181 -5.84 -3.03 -22.28
C TYR A 181 -6.38 -3.22 -23.69
N ASN A 182 -7.64 -2.87 -23.93
CA ASN A 182 -8.30 -3.08 -25.21
C ASN A 182 -7.95 -2.03 -26.28
N ASN A 183 -7.54 -0.83 -25.89
CA ASN A 183 -7.40 0.29 -26.80
C ASN A 183 -5.99 0.88 -26.90
N GLU A 184 -5.20 0.77 -25.84
CA GLU A 184 -3.92 1.48 -25.72
C GLU A 184 -2.73 0.52 -25.54
N PHE A 185 -2.98 -0.63 -24.86
CA PHE A 185 -1.91 -1.58 -24.59
C PHE A 185 -1.45 -2.29 -25.85
N SER A 186 -0.18 -2.10 -26.20
CA SER A 186 0.48 -2.80 -27.31
C SER A 186 1.74 -3.45 -26.78
N PRO A 187 1.72 -4.79 -26.54
CA PRO A 187 2.90 -5.49 -26.06
C PRO A 187 4.02 -5.43 -27.12
N SER A 188 5.23 -5.07 -26.68
CA SER A 188 6.41 -5.03 -27.53
C SER A 188 6.97 -6.42 -27.85
N VAL A 189 6.49 -7.47 -27.15
CA VAL A 189 6.86 -8.88 -27.31
C VAL A 189 5.65 -9.77 -27.06
N GLU A 190 5.61 -10.95 -27.69
CA GLU A 190 4.65 -12.00 -27.31
C GLU A 190 5.04 -12.57 -25.95
N TYR A 191 4.13 -12.45 -24.97
CA TYR A 191 4.31 -13.06 -23.66
C TYR A 191 4.05 -14.57 -23.76
N THR A 192 5.02 -15.39 -23.33
CA THR A 192 4.89 -16.86 -23.33
C THR A 192 4.53 -17.36 -21.94
N GLU A 193 3.76 -18.46 -21.88
CA GLU A 193 3.28 -19.08 -20.62
C GLU A 193 4.38 -19.53 -19.63
N ASN A 194 5.64 -19.48 -20.03
CA ASN A 194 6.77 -19.88 -19.18
C ASN A 194 7.30 -18.78 -18.25
N MET A 195 6.68 -17.60 -18.23
CA MET A 195 7.06 -16.53 -17.32
C MET A 195 6.45 -16.79 -15.94
N ARG A 196 7.29 -16.70 -14.92
CA ARG A 196 6.99 -17.07 -13.53
C ARG A 196 5.79 -16.29 -13.02
N ILE A 197 4.66 -16.98 -12.80
CA ILE A 197 3.50 -16.42 -12.12
C ILE A 197 3.86 -16.32 -10.63
N THR A 198 4.01 -15.11 -10.14
CA THR A 198 4.16 -14.86 -8.71
C THR A 198 2.85 -14.29 -8.20
N GLU A 199 2.05 -15.09 -7.52
CA GLU A 199 0.92 -14.57 -6.75
C GLU A 199 1.48 -13.90 -5.49
N SER A 200 1.70 -12.60 -5.55
CA SER A 200 2.05 -11.80 -4.38
C SER A 200 0.80 -11.12 -3.83
N ARG A 201 -0.07 -11.89 -3.21
CA ARG A 201 -1.09 -11.31 -2.34
C ARG A 201 -0.52 -11.21 -0.94
N TYR A 202 -0.27 -9.99 -0.53
CA TYR A 202 0.04 -9.68 0.84
C TYR A 202 -1.20 -9.93 1.70
N GLN A 203 -1.14 -10.93 2.57
CA GLN A 203 -2.15 -11.14 3.60
C GLN A 203 -1.50 -11.00 4.97
N PRO A 204 -2.15 -10.32 5.93
CA PRO A 204 -1.68 -10.30 7.31
C PRO A 204 -1.49 -11.73 7.80
N PRO A 205 -0.36 -12.08 8.43
CA PRO A 205 -0.10 -13.44 8.85
C PRO A 205 -1.11 -13.87 9.90
N VAL A 206 -1.68 -15.04 9.71
CA VAL A 206 -2.43 -15.72 10.76
C VAL A 206 -1.41 -16.29 11.75
N ILE A 207 -1.23 -15.62 12.90
CA ILE A 207 -0.24 -15.97 13.93
C ILE A 207 -0.77 -17.11 14.83
N THR A 208 -1.37 -18.13 14.25
CA THR A 208 -1.84 -19.34 14.96
C THR A 208 -0.95 -20.55 14.72
N ALA A 209 0.25 -20.35 14.17
CA ALA A 209 1.16 -21.43 13.89
C ALA A 209 1.73 -22.04 15.19
N HIS A 210 1.68 -23.38 15.27
CA HIS A 210 2.36 -24.15 16.29
C HIS A 210 3.54 -24.89 15.67
N PHE A 211 4.69 -24.83 16.35
CA PHE A 211 5.90 -25.54 15.99
C PHE A 211 6.22 -26.58 17.04
N ASN A 212 6.64 -27.78 16.62
CA ASN A 212 7.14 -28.81 17.54
C ASN A 212 8.50 -28.43 18.13
N SER A 213 9.30 -27.67 17.39
CA SER A 213 10.54 -27.09 17.90
C SER A 213 10.23 -26.01 18.95
N ALA A 214 10.62 -26.25 20.19
CA ALA A 214 10.46 -25.30 21.30
C ALA A 214 11.17 -23.97 21.00
N GLU A 215 12.30 -24.00 20.30
CA GLU A 215 13.03 -22.80 19.90
C GLU A 215 12.25 -21.96 18.88
N LEU A 216 11.72 -22.59 17.82
CA LEU A 216 10.90 -21.88 16.82
C LEU A 216 9.64 -21.28 17.46
N GLN A 217 8.99 -22.05 18.33
CA GLN A 217 7.80 -21.58 19.02
C GLN A 217 8.09 -20.38 19.94
N GLN A 218 9.19 -20.43 20.70
CA GLN A 218 9.58 -19.32 21.54
C GLN A 218 9.93 -18.07 20.72
N ASN A 219 10.68 -18.25 19.62
CA ASN A 219 11.05 -17.15 18.74
C ASN A 219 9.81 -16.51 18.10
N LEU A 220 8.82 -17.31 17.66
CA LEU A 220 7.56 -16.81 17.13
C LEU A 220 6.77 -16.04 18.21
N ASN A 221 6.71 -16.55 19.43
CA ASN A 221 6.02 -15.88 20.54
C ASN A 221 6.65 -14.51 20.84
N ASP A 222 7.99 -14.45 20.88
CA ASP A 222 8.73 -13.20 21.10
C ASP A 222 8.49 -12.21 19.97
N ALA A 223 8.54 -12.65 18.71
CA ALA A 223 8.28 -11.84 17.53
C ALA A 223 6.83 -11.31 17.50
N THR A 224 5.86 -12.18 17.78
CA THR A 224 4.44 -11.82 17.86
C THR A 224 4.17 -10.75 18.91
N LYS A 225 4.84 -10.82 20.06
CA LYS A 225 4.71 -9.82 21.11
C LYS A 225 5.15 -8.43 20.63
N ILE A 226 6.31 -8.35 19.96
CA ILE A 226 6.82 -7.08 19.41
C ILE A 226 5.88 -6.58 18.31
N TYR A 227 5.48 -7.45 17.39
CA TYR A 227 4.55 -7.14 16.30
C TYR A 227 3.21 -6.60 16.82
N THR A 228 2.61 -7.27 17.82
CA THR A 228 1.33 -6.82 18.41
C THR A 228 1.48 -5.44 19.05
N ALA A 229 2.59 -5.19 19.76
CA ALA A 229 2.87 -3.86 20.29
C ALA A 229 3.02 -2.82 19.18
N PHE A 230 3.70 -3.18 18.08
CA PHE A 230 3.93 -2.29 16.94
C PHE A 230 2.63 -1.86 16.24
N ILE A 231 1.74 -2.80 15.92
CA ILE A 231 0.49 -2.48 15.22
C ILE A 231 -0.49 -1.65 16.05
N HIS A 232 -0.29 -1.59 17.37
CA HIS A 232 -1.09 -0.79 18.30
C HIS A 232 -0.35 0.45 18.84
N ALA A 233 0.87 0.71 18.41
CA ALA A 233 1.62 1.88 18.84
C ALA A 233 1.01 3.17 18.29
N GLU A 234 0.86 4.18 19.15
CA GLU A 234 0.19 5.46 18.85
C GLU A 234 1.16 6.51 18.29
N SER A 235 2.45 6.22 18.20
CA SER A 235 3.44 7.16 17.70
C SER A 235 4.48 6.50 16.79
N ALA A 236 4.99 7.26 15.81
CA ALA A 236 6.09 6.80 14.97
C ALA A 236 7.38 6.52 15.76
N SER A 237 7.60 7.21 16.88
CA SER A 237 8.77 6.95 17.74
C SER A 237 8.69 5.56 18.35
N ASP A 238 7.54 5.20 18.94
CA ASP A 238 7.35 3.87 19.53
C ASP A 238 7.42 2.78 18.46
N GLN A 239 6.82 3.02 17.30
CA GLN A 239 6.91 2.11 16.14
C GLN A 239 8.37 1.91 15.71
N LYS A 240 9.17 2.97 15.60
CA LYS A 240 10.59 2.90 15.24
C LYS A 240 11.41 2.08 16.23
N ASP A 241 11.15 2.25 17.51
CA ASP A 241 11.89 1.53 18.55
C ASP A 241 11.50 0.04 18.57
N LEU A 242 10.23 -0.28 18.38
CA LEU A 242 9.76 -1.67 18.24
C LEU A 242 10.30 -2.34 16.96
N LEU A 243 10.36 -1.62 15.83
CA LEU A 243 10.97 -2.12 14.61
C LEU A 243 12.46 -2.41 14.80
N LYS A 244 13.21 -1.49 15.42
CA LYS A 244 14.64 -1.71 15.75
C LYS A 244 14.84 -2.94 16.63
N GLU A 245 13.97 -3.13 17.64
CA GLU A 245 14.04 -4.30 18.52
C GLU A 245 13.77 -5.58 17.73
N PHE A 246 12.72 -5.58 16.88
CA PHE A 246 12.41 -6.70 16.00
C PHE A 246 13.61 -7.06 15.10
N GLU A 247 14.20 -6.09 14.42
CA GLU A 247 15.35 -6.28 13.53
C GLU A 247 16.58 -6.79 14.31
N LYS A 248 16.81 -6.30 15.52
CA LYS A 248 17.90 -6.75 16.39
C LYS A 248 17.72 -8.23 16.75
N GLN A 249 16.55 -8.60 17.26
CA GLN A 249 16.24 -10.00 17.61
C GLN A 249 16.34 -10.92 16.38
N ASN A 250 15.87 -10.44 15.21
CA ASN A 250 15.98 -11.18 13.96
C ASN A 250 17.45 -11.46 13.60
N ARG A 251 18.34 -10.47 13.70
CA ARG A 251 19.78 -10.66 13.39
C ARG A 251 20.48 -11.56 14.41
N GLU A 252 20.20 -11.39 15.68
CA GLU A 252 20.96 -12.01 16.77
C GLU A 252 20.48 -13.42 17.10
N LYS A 253 19.16 -13.66 17.01
CA LYS A 253 18.54 -14.88 17.52
C LYS A 253 17.74 -15.63 16.45
N TRP A 254 16.85 -14.97 15.70
CA TRP A 254 15.82 -15.64 14.94
C TRP A 254 16.25 -16.15 13.56
N ARG A 255 17.33 -15.62 13.00
CA ARG A 255 17.82 -16.01 11.66
C ARG A 255 18.55 -17.34 11.60
N LYS A 256 18.91 -17.91 12.74
CA LYS A 256 19.75 -19.12 12.81
C LYS A 256 19.24 -20.12 13.84
N PRO A 257 17.96 -20.50 13.80
CA PRO A 257 17.47 -21.54 14.70
C PRO A 257 18.13 -22.88 14.37
N ALA A 258 18.27 -23.73 15.36
CA ALA A 258 18.85 -25.07 15.21
C ALA A 258 17.90 -26.08 14.51
N ALA A 259 16.64 -25.67 14.27
CA ALA A 259 15.64 -26.49 13.60
C ALA A 259 15.86 -26.58 12.08
N GLY A 260 15.25 -27.56 11.41
CA GLY A 260 15.32 -27.77 9.97
C GLY A 260 13.99 -28.27 9.38
N GLY A 261 13.98 -28.48 8.05
CA GLY A 261 12.82 -29.03 7.33
C GLY A 261 11.67 -28.06 7.12
N GLU A 262 10.47 -28.59 6.91
CA GLU A 262 9.25 -27.81 6.56
C GLU A 262 8.85 -26.82 7.66
N GLU A 263 9.05 -27.14 8.93
CA GLU A 263 8.78 -26.22 10.03
C GLU A 263 9.61 -24.94 9.93
N LEU A 264 10.88 -25.06 9.54
CA LEU A 264 11.78 -23.92 9.38
C LEU A 264 11.35 -23.05 8.20
N THR A 265 10.94 -23.64 7.09
CA THR A 265 10.41 -22.90 5.93
C THR A 265 9.17 -22.10 6.32
N ARG A 266 8.20 -22.74 6.96
CA ARG A 266 6.98 -22.07 7.45
C ARG A 266 7.27 -20.97 8.47
N TYR A 267 8.24 -21.20 9.34
CA TYR A 267 8.69 -20.19 10.30
C TYR A 267 9.24 -18.95 9.58
N TYR A 268 10.10 -19.12 8.59
CA TYR A 268 10.65 -17.99 7.84
C TYR A 268 9.59 -17.25 7.02
N GLU A 269 8.61 -17.93 6.46
CA GLU A 269 7.47 -17.30 5.79
C GLU A 269 6.71 -16.37 6.74
N ILE A 270 6.40 -16.84 7.95
CA ILE A 270 5.70 -16.04 8.96
C ILE A 270 6.56 -14.84 9.38
N MET A 271 7.84 -15.06 9.69
CA MET A 271 8.75 -13.99 10.10
C MET A 271 8.94 -12.92 9.01
N THR A 272 9.01 -13.35 7.75
CA THR A 272 9.07 -12.45 6.59
C THR A 272 7.80 -11.62 6.48
N ASN A 273 6.63 -12.24 6.64
CA ASN A 273 5.35 -11.54 6.60
C ASN A 273 5.21 -10.51 7.73
N LEU A 274 5.61 -10.87 8.97
CA LEU A 274 5.61 -9.91 10.09
C LEU A 274 6.51 -8.70 9.77
N ASN A 275 7.71 -8.95 9.25
CA ASN A 275 8.62 -7.87 8.87
C ASN A 275 8.03 -6.98 7.76
N HIS A 276 7.39 -7.56 6.74
CA HIS A 276 6.75 -6.81 5.67
C HIS A 276 5.66 -5.87 6.21
N ILE A 277 4.80 -6.35 7.14
CA ILE A 277 3.78 -5.49 7.76
C ILE A 277 4.43 -4.33 8.52
N MET A 278 5.46 -4.62 9.33
CA MET A 278 6.15 -3.56 10.09
C MET A 278 6.88 -2.55 9.19
N MET A 279 7.12 -2.89 7.93
CA MET A 279 7.68 -1.99 6.91
C MET A 279 6.60 -1.33 6.03
N SER A 280 5.34 -1.76 6.10
CA SER A 280 4.23 -1.15 5.37
C SER A 280 3.85 0.23 5.95
N SER A 281 2.92 0.91 5.33
CA SER A 281 2.45 2.23 5.76
C SER A 281 1.08 2.20 6.44
N ILE A 282 0.30 1.14 6.19
CA ILE A 282 -1.09 1.06 6.65
C ILE A 282 -1.52 -0.40 6.83
N LEU A 283 -2.33 -0.66 7.85
CA LEU A 283 -2.89 -1.98 8.13
C LEU A 283 -4.30 -1.87 8.69
N GLU A 284 -5.26 -2.64 8.13
CA GLU A 284 -6.57 -2.85 8.73
C GLU A 284 -6.44 -3.66 10.03
N LEU A 285 -6.96 -3.13 11.13
CA LEU A 285 -7.02 -3.84 12.40
C LEU A 285 -8.31 -4.66 12.46
N LYS A 286 -8.18 -5.97 12.29
CA LYS A 286 -9.33 -6.88 12.45
C LYS A 286 -9.67 -7.03 13.93
N PRO A 287 -10.98 -7.07 14.28
CA PRO A 287 -11.44 -7.26 15.65
C PRO A 287 -11.00 -8.59 16.27
#